data_372ca1b26077419ce989803dec5da744
#
_entry.id   372ca1b26077419ce989803dec5da744
#
_cell.length_a   1.000
_cell.length_b   1.000
_cell.length_c   1.000
_cell.angle_alpha   90.00
_cell.angle_beta   90.00
_cell.angle_gamma   90.00
#
_symmetry.space_group_name_H-M   'P 1'
#
loop_
_entity.id
_entity.type
_entity.pdbx_description
1 polymer ?
#
loop_
_entity_poly.entity_id
_entity_poly.type
_entity_poly.pdbx_seq_one_letter_code
_entity_poly.pdbx_strand_id
1 'polypeptide(L)'
;MDFSKETENFAKCIVAVAEQLKQPLVFVPTVMHDYSLGEELKRLMPEQNFRIAPGDLNCKAMAEIIENSSFLLGVRMHSIICAARQGVPFLTLIYDEKVSQLLKRLDMEQYSLPLETVTPEAVRGCVDEVLNDQEEIITLLRARSAVLGKKVLRSRDIVLSLVSETV
;
A
#
# COMPACT_ATOMS: atom_id res chain seq x y z
N MET A 1 -18.03 -17.14 -3.26
CA MET A 1 -17.66 -15.78 -2.84
C MET A 1 -18.43 -14.80 -3.72
N ASP A 2 -19.20 -13.90 -3.14
CA ASP A 2 -19.96 -12.90 -3.90
C ASP A 2 -19.08 -11.68 -4.11
N PHE A 3 -18.28 -11.70 -5.17
CA PHE A 3 -17.34 -10.63 -5.50
C PHE A 3 -17.96 -9.24 -5.56
N SER A 4 -19.27 -9.13 -5.85
CA SER A 4 -19.96 -7.84 -5.94
C SER A 4 -20.07 -7.16 -4.56
N LYS A 5 -20.42 -7.92 -3.52
CA LYS A 5 -20.55 -7.39 -2.14
C LYS A 5 -19.19 -7.03 -1.54
N GLU A 6 -18.15 -7.80 -1.86
CA GLU A 6 -16.79 -7.51 -1.40
C GLU A 6 -16.29 -6.21 -2.03
N THR A 7 -16.52 -6.01 -3.34
CA THR A 7 -16.14 -4.77 -4.04
C THR A 7 -16.91 -3.56 -3.52
N GLU A 8 -18.23 -3.69 -3.25
CA GLU A 8 -19.02 -2.62 -2.64
C GLU A 8 -18.51 -2.25 -1.25
N ASN A 9 -18.20 -3.22 -0.40
CA ASN A 9 -17.64 -2.97 0.92
C ASN A 9 -16.27 -2.30 0.83
N PHE A 10 -15.43 -2.74 -0.07
CA PHE A 10 -14.13 -2.14 -0.33
C PHE A 10 -14.27 -0.68 -0.83
N ALA A 11 -15.22 -0.40 -1.72
CA ALA A 11 -15.53 0.97 -2.15
C ALA A 11 -15.93 1.86 -0.97
N LYS A 12 -16.80 1.38 -0.04
CA LYS A 12 -17.17 2.11 1.16
C LYS A 12 -15.96 2.40 2.07
N CYS A 13 -15.04 1.46 2.19
CA CYS A 13 -13.78 1.66 2.92
C CYS A 13 -12.92 2.76 2.29
N ILE A 14 -12.81 2.76 0.94
CA ILE A 14 -12.07 3.81 0.22
C ILE A 14 -12.73 5.18 0.40
N VAL A 15 -14.06 5.25 0.32
CA VAL A 15 -14.82 6.49 0.58
C VAL A 15 -14.54 7.00 2.00
N ALA A 16 -14.51 6.10 2.99
CA ALA A 16 -14.20 6.46 4.38
C ALA A 16 -12.81 7.13 4.50
N VAL A 17 -11.80 6.61 3.79
CA VAL A 17 -10.47 7.23 3.72
C VAL A 17 -10.54 8.61 3.06
N ALA A 18 -11.23 8.71 1.91
CA ALA A 18 -11.34 9.96 1.13
C ALA A 18 -12.00 11.09 1.92
N GLU A 19 -13.09 10.77 2.61
CA GLU A 19 -13.83 11.72 3.45
C GLU A 19 -12.97 12.27 4.60
N GLN A 20 -12.15 11.43 5.18
CA GLN A 20 -11.30 11.77 6.32
C GLN A 20 -10.09 12.61 5.87
N LEU A 21 -9.43 12.19 4.80
CA LEU A 21 -8.27 12.90 4.26
C LEU A 21 -8.64 14.16 3.48
N LYS A 22 -9.86 14.24 2.93
CA LYS A 22 -10.34 15.33 2.04
C LYS A 22 -9.40 15.58 0.85
N GLN A 23 -8.85 14.50 0.30
CA GLN A 23 -7.88 14.53 -0.79
C GLN A 23 -8.40 13.75 -2.00
N PRO A 24 -7.96 14.10 -3.23
CA PRO A 24 -8.25 13.29 -4.40
C PRO A 24 -7.64 11.89 -4.27
N LEU A 25 -8.35 10.91 -4.83
CA LEU A 25 -7.93 9.50 -4.83
C LEU A 25 -7.28 9.14 -6.16
N VAL A 26 -6.16 8.42 -6.08
CA VAL A 26 -5.53 7.79 -7.24
C VAL A 26 -5.44 6.29 -7.00
N PHE A 27 -6.16 5.52 -7.81
CA PHE A 27 -6.02 4.07 -7.84
C PHE A 27 -4.84 3.67 -8.72
N VAL A 28 -3.90 2.92 -8.18
CA VAL A 28 -2.71 2.46 -8.87
C VAL A 28 -2.80 0.96 -9.10
N PRO A 29 -3.18 0.50 -10.31
CA PRO A 29 -3.20 -0.92 -10.63
C PRO A 29 -1.76 -1.45 -10.66
N THR A 30 -1.51 -2.58 -9.98
CA THR A 30 -0.19 -3.22 -9.94
C THR A 30 -0.08 -4.42 -10.87
N VAL A 31 -1.22 -4.93 -11.31
CA VAL A 31 -1.36 -5.99 -12.33
C VAL A 31 -2.55 -5.67 -13.22
N MET A 32 -2.56 -6.21 -14.44
CA MET A 32 -3.64 -5.95 -15.43
C MET A 32 -5.06 -6.22 -14.88
N HIS A 33 -5.21 -7.22 -14.02
CA HIS A 33 -6.50 -7.55 -13.42
C HIS A 33 -7.02 -6.47 -12.45
N ASP A 34 -6.13 -5.71 -11.84
CA ASP A 34 -6.53 -4.63 -10.92
C ASP A 34 -7.21 -3.47 -11.67
N TYR A 35 -6.98 -3.32 -13.00
CA TYR A 35 -7.58 -2.25 -13.78
C TYR A 35 -9.10 -2.36 -13.85
N SER A 36 -9.65 -3.56 -14.06
CA SER A 36 -11.10 -3.79 -14.06
C SER A 36 -11.73 -3.47 -12.70
N LEU A 37 -11.05 -3.78 -11.62
CA LEU A 37 -11.48 -3.38 -10.28
C LEU A 37 -11.50 -1.86 -10.11
N GLY A 38 -10.48 -1.15 -10.62
CA GLY A 38 -10.43 0.31 -10.60
C GLY A 38 -11.62 0.95 -11.31
N GLU A 39 -12.02 0.44 -12.49
CA GLU A 39 -13.19 0.92 -13.23
C GLU A 39 -14.51 0.64 -12.50
N GLU A 40 -14.62 -0.50 -11.82
CA GLU A 40 -15.78 -0.82 -11.00
C GLU A 40 -15.88 0.10 -9.77
N LEU A 41 -14.78 0.31 -9.06
CA LEU A 41 -14.70 1.24 -7.93
C LEU A 41 -15.08 2.66 -8.35
N LYS A 42 -14.62 3.13 -9.51
CA LYS A 42 -14.99 4.43 -10.05
C LYS A 42 -16.50 4.59 -10.26
N ARG A 43 -17.17 3.53 -10.71
CA ARG A 43 -18.65 3.53 -10.87
C ARG A 43 -19.38 3.55 -9.52
N LEU A 44 -18.81 2.91 -8.51
CA LEU A 44 -19.40 2.86 -7.16
C LEU A 44 -19.18 4.14 -6.35
N MET A 45 -18.23 4.98 -6.75
CA MET A 45 -17.86 6.21 -6.07
C MET A 45 -17.96 7.45 -6.97
N PRO A 46 -19.14 7.75 -7.56
CA PRO A 46 -19.28 8.82 -8.57
C PRO A 46 -19.02 10.22 -8.00
N GLU A 47 -19.24 10.44 -6.71
CA GLU A 47 -19.05 11.73 -6.05
C GLU A 47 -17.60 11.98 -5.63
N GLN A 48 -16.73 10.98 -5.73
CA GLN A 48 -15.33 11.11 -5.32
C GLN A 48 -14.46 11.59 -6.48
N ASN A 49 -13.47 12.45 -6.17
CA ASN A 49 -12.42 12.78 -7.12
C ASN A 49 -11.45 11.59 -7.25
N PHE A 50 -11.90 10.58 -7.99
CA PHE A 50 -11.24 9.29 -8.16
C PHE A 50 -10.64 9.18 -9.57
N ARG A 51 -9.35 8.91 -9.64
CA ARG A 51 -8.61 8.70 -10.89
C ARG A 51 -7.95 7.33 -10.88
N ILE A 52 -7.83 6.73 -12.05
CA ILE A 52 -7.11 5.47 -12.25
C ILE A 52 -5.82 5.81 -12.98
N ALA A 53 -4.69 5.40 -12.41
CA ALA A 53 -3.40 5.52 -13.06
C ALA A 53 -3.31 4.57 -14.27
N PRO A 54 -2.52 4.88 -15.32
CA PRO A 54 -2.33 3.99 -16.46
C PRO A 54 -1.90 2.57 -16.04
N GLY A 55 -2.42 1.54 -16.69
CA GLY A 55 -2.15 0.13 -16.36
C GLY A 55 -0.78 -0.39 -16.81
N ASP A 56 -0.04 0.40 -17.58
CA ASP A 56 1.29 0.11 -18.12
C ASP A 56 2.43 0.79 -17.35
N LEU A 57 2.15 1.28 -16.14
CA LEU A 57 3.15 1.93 -15.29
C LEU A 57 4.29 0.97 -14.96
N ASN A 58 5.51 1.39 -15.22
CA ASN A 58 6.68 0.71 -14.69
C ASN A 58 6.85 0.97 -13.18
N CYS A 59 7.68 0.17 -12.52
CA CYS A 59 7.91 0.27 -11.08
C CYS A 59 8.38 1.66 -10.63
N LYS A 60 9.12 2.39 -11.48
CA LYS A 60 9.60 3.74 -11.17
C LYS A 60 8.46 4.74 -11.13
N ALA A 61 7.62 4.76 -12.16
CA ALA A 61 6.45 5.65 -12.23
C ALA A 61 5.45 5.37 -11.09
N MET A 62 5.22 4.09 -10.75
CA MET A 62 4.41 3.72 -9.59
C MET A 62 5.01 4.27 -8.28
N ALA A 63 6.32 4.13 -8.09
CA ALA A 63 7.00 4.66 -6.91
C ALA A 63 6.91 6.19 -6.84
N GLU A 64 7.02 6.90 -7.95
CA GLU A 64 6.87 8.35 -8.03
C GLU A 64 5.45 8.82 -7.66
N ILE A 65 4.40 8.10 -8.08
CA ILE A 65 3.02 8.41 -7.67
C ILE A 65 2.88 8.27 -6.16
N ILE A 66 3.37 7.16 -5.59
CA ILE A 66 3.29 6.90 -4.15
C ILE A 66 4.09 7.93 -3.36
N GLU A 67 5.31 8.28 -3.79
CA GLU A 67 6.17 9.27 -3.15
C GLU A 67 5.50 10.65 -3.05
N ASN A 68 4.69 11.03 -4.05
CA ASN A 68 3.97 12.29 -4.09
C ASN A 68 2.56 12.20 -3.45
N SER A 69 2.24 11.10 -2.79
CA SER A 69 0.99 10.91 -2.05
C SER A 69 1.17 11.24 -0.58
N SER A 70 0.14 11.80 0.05
CA SER A 70 0.14 12.08 1.50
C SER A 70 -0.15 10.83 2.33
N PHE A 71 -0.79 9.83 1.73
CA PHE A 71 -1.23 8.61 2.39
C PHE A 71 -1.43 7.47 1.37
N LEU A 72 -1.19 6.22 1.79
CA LEU A 72 -1.47 5.04 0.98
C LEU A 72 -2.47 4.12 1.70
N LEU A 73 -3.59 3.78 1.05
CA LEU A 73 -4.35 2.58 1.39
C LEU A 73 -3.75 1.39 0.62
N GLY A 74 -2.91 0.62 1.28
CA GLY A 74 -2.13 -0.46 0.68
C GLY A 74 -2.85 -1.80 0.73
N VAL A 75 -2.94 -2.50 -0.40
CA VAL A 75 -3.40 -3.89 -0.48
C VAL A 75 -2.29 -4.78 -1.01
N ARG A 76 -1.60 -4.35 -2.05
CA ARG A 76 -0.54 -5.12 -2.71
C ARG A 76 0.82 -4.87 -2.06
N MET A 77 1.57 -5.93 -1.80
CA MET A 77 2.89 -5.88 -1.15
C MET A 77 3.85 -4.87 -1.81
N HIS A 78 3.87 -4.76 -3.14
CA HIS A 78 4.78 -3.85 -3.84
C HIS A 78 4.47 -2.38 -3.56
N SER A 79 3.19 -1.99 -3.47
CA SER A 79 2.83 -0.61 -3.11
C SER A 79 3.25 -0.27 -1.68
N ILE A 80 3.11 -1.22 -0.75
CA ILE A 80 3.54 -1.07 0.65
C ILE A 80 5.07 -0.91 0.73
N ILE A 81 5.83 -1.69 -0.04
CA ILE A 81 7.31 -1.56 -0.11
C ILE A 81 7.69 -0.17 -0.64
N CYS A 82 7.02 0.33 -1.67
CA CYS A 82 7.27 1.68 -2.20
C CYS A 82 6.97 2.75 -1.15
N ALA A 83 5.81 2.70 -0.49
CA ALA A 83 5.44 3.65 0.56
C ALA A 83 6.44 3.63 1.72
N ALA A 84 6.80 2.44 2.22
CA ALA A 84 7.76 2.29 3.30
C ALA A 84 9.13 2.89 2.94
N ARG A 85 9.60 2.67 1.71
CA ARG A 85 10.88 3.20 1.23
C ARG A 85 10.89 4.73 1.17
N GLN A 86 9.79 5.33 0.79
CA GLN A 86 9.64 6.78 0.65
C GLN A 86 9.25 7.47 1.96
N GLY A 87 8.85 6.68 2.96
CA GLY A 87 8.34 7.21 4.23
C GLY A 87 6.93 7.78 4.11
N VAL A 88 6.12 7.25 3.19
CA VAL A 88 4.71 7.63 3.05
C VAL A 88 3.88 6.85 4.06
N PRO A 89 3.12 7.50 4.96
CA PRO A 89 2.24 6.82 5.91
C PRO A 89 1.19 5.99 5.20
N PHE A 90 0.83 4.84 5.77
CA PHE A 90 -0.13 3.95 5.14
C PHE A 90 -0.96 3.14 6.14
N LEU A 91 -2.17 2.79 5.72
CA LEU A 91 -3.00 1.72 6.26
C LEU A 91 -2.94 0.54 5.29
N THR A 92 -2.80 -0.68 5.80
CA THR A 92 -2.79 -1.89 4.96
C THR A 92 -4.02 -2.75 5.18
N LEU A 93 -4.64 -3.20 4.08
CA LEU A 93 -5.64 -4.26 4.11
C LEU A 93 -4.96 -5.60 3.78
N ILE A 94 -4.91 -6.49 4.77
CA ILE A 94 -4.20 -7.76 4.68
C ILE A 94 -5.09 -8.82 4.06
N TYR A 95 -4.63 -9.46 2.99
CA TYR A 95 -5.27 -10.62 2.36
C TYR A 95 -4.32 -11.82 2.21
N ASP A 96 -3.02 -11.64 2.49
CA ASP A 96 -1.98 -12.66 2.28
C ASP A 96 -0.96 -12.59 3.42
N GLU A 97 -0.49 -13.74 3.87
CA GLU A 97 0.53 -13.88 4.92
C GLU A 97 1.84 -13.14 4.58
N LYS A 98 2.20 -13.03 3.31
CA LYS A 98 3.40 -12.27 2.87
C LYS A 98 3.31 -10.79 3.25
N VAL A 99 2.11 -10.22 3.20
CA VAL A 99 1.87 -8.84 3.60
C VAL A 99 2.03 -8.71 5.11
N SER A 100 1.45 -9.62 5.91
CA SER A 100 1.63 -9.66 7.36
C SER A 100 3.10 -9.73 7.76
N GLN A 101 3.88 -10.60 7.11
CA GLN A 101 5.31 -10.72 7.40
C GLN A 101 6.12 -9.48 7.02
N LEU A 102 5.72 -8.76 5.97
CA LEU A 102 6.32 -7.47 5.63
C LEU A 102 6.03 -6.44 6.71
N LEU A 103 4.78 -6.33 7.16
CA LEU A 103 4.38 -5.38 8.21
C LEU A 103 5.14 -5.62 9.52
N LYS A 104 5.32 -6.89 9.94
CA LYS A 104 6.16 -7.27 11.08
C LYS A 104 7.59 -6.76 10.96
N ARG A 105 8.18 -6.82 9.77
CA ARG A 105 9.54 -6.31 9.52
C ARG A 105 9.63 -4.79 9.54
N LEU A 106 8.52 -4.12 9.28
CA LEU A 106 8.40 -2.67 9.28
C LEU A 106 7.92 -2.12 10.62
N ASP A 107 7.49 -2.97 11.57
CA ASP A 107 6.82 -2.62 12.83
C ASP A 107 5.53 -1.79 12.58
N MET A 108 4.75 -2.21 11.57
CA MET A 108 3.54 -1.51 11.11
C MET A 108 2.27 -2.36 11.25
N GLU A 109 2.30 -3.40 12.08
CA GLU A 109 1.17 -4.34 12.22
C GLU A 109 -0.09 -3.69 12.76
N GLN A 110 0.05 -2.74 13.69
CA GLN A 110 -1.07 -1.99 14.28
C GLN A 110 -1.85 -1.16 13.26
N TYR A 111 -1.22 -0.75 12.16
CA TYR A 111 -1.85 0.04 11.10
C TYR A 111 -2.32 -0.86 9.95
N SER A 112 -2.94 -1.99 10.31
CA SER A 112 -3.45 -2.94 9.34
C SER A 112 -4.77 -3.57 9.78
N LEU A 113 -5.60 -3.93 8.79
CA LEU A 113 -6.90 -4.55 8.99
C LEU A 113 -7.03 -5.76 8.05
N PRO A 114 -7.68 -6.85 8.47
CA PRO A 114 -7.94 -8.00 7.58
C PRO A 114 -8.97 -7.61 6.51
N LEU A 115 -8.63 -7.80 5.23
CA LEU A 115 -9.49 -7.40 4.10
C LEU A 115 -10.86 -8.08 4.12
N GLU A 116 -10.94 -9.34 4.57
CA GLU A 116 -12.18 -10.14 4.57
C GLU A 116 -13.25 -9.59 5.54
N THR A 117 -12.82 -8.95 6.62
CA THR A 117 -13.73 -8.50 7.70
C THR A 117 -13.69 -6.99 7.92
N VAL A 118 -12.98 -6.26 7.06
CA VAL A 118 -12.85 -4.81 7.18
C VAL A 118 -14.18 -4.11 7.09
N THR A 119 -14.37 -3.08 7.92
CA THR A 119 -15.53 -2.18 7.85
C THR A 119 -15.08 -0.73 7.68
N PRO A 120 -15.93 0.14 7.11
CA PRO A 120 -15.62 1.56 6.99
C PRO A 120 -15.29 2.24 8.34
N GLU A 121 -15.93 1.81 9.43
CA GLU A 121 -15.70 2.32 10.79
C GLU A 121 -14.31 1.94 11.28
N ALA A 122 -13.90 0.68 11.10
CA ALA A 122 -12.55 0.22 11.44
C ALA A 122 -11.47 0.97 10.63
N VAL A 123 -11.75 1.21 9.34
CA VAL A 123 -10.86 2.01 8.48
C VAL A 123 -10.72 3.44 9.01
N ARG A 124 -11.81 4.12 9.37
CA ARG A 124 -11.75 5.47 9.93
C ARG A 124 -10.91 5.51 11.20
N GLY A 125 -11.13 4.58 12.13
CA GLY A 125 -10.33 4.52 13.35
C GLY A 125 -8.84 4.35 13.07
N CYS A 126 -8.48 3.42 12.20
CA CYS A 126 -7.08 3.18 11.85
C CYS A 126 -6.45 4.36 11.07
N VAL A 127 -7.21 5.05 10.21
CA VAL A 127 -6.73 6.29 9.54
C VAL A 127 -6.43 7.37 10.57
N ASP A 128 -7.31 7.57 11.57
CA ASP A 128 -7.07 8.53 12.65
C ASP A 128 -5.78 8.20 13.42
N GLU A 129 -5.55 6.93 13.74
CA GLU A 129 -4.30 6.48 14.39
C GLU A 129 -3.08 6.79 13.53
N VAL A 130 -3.11 6.43 12.23
CA VAL A 130 -2.01 6.74 11.30
C VAL A 130 -1.74 8.24 11.19
N LEU A 131 -2.77 9.07 11.17
CA LEU A 131 -2.62 10.52 11.07
C LEU A 131 -2.07 11.13 12.37
N ASN A 132 -2.49 10.61 13.52
CA ASN A 132 -1.98 11.05 14.82
C ASN A 132 -0.49 10.71 14.99
N ASP A 133 -0.07 9.54 14.52
CA ASP A 133 1.28 9.02 14.66
C ASP A 133 2.17 9.31 13.42
N GLN A 134 1.72 10.18 12.51
CA GLN A 134 2.31 10.36 11.20
C GLN A 134 3.82 10.64 11.22
N GLU A 135 4.31 11.52 12.05
CA GLU A 135 5.73 11.87 12.14
C GLU A 135 6.58 10.69 12.64
N GLU A 136 6.06 9.95 13.61
CA GLU A 136 6.70 8.75 14.15
C GLU A 136 6.75 7.64 13.10
N ILE A 137 5.63 7.42 12.38
CA ILE A 137 5.55 6.46 11.27
C ILE A 137 6.57 6.78 10.18
N ILE A 138 6.69 8.03 9.74
CA ILE A 138 7.65 8.45 8.71
C ILE A 138 9.08 8.12 9.15
N THR A 139 9.41 8.44 10.39
CA THR A 139 10.73 8.19 10.97
C THR A 139 11.01 6.69 11.05
N LEU A 140 10.06 5.90 11.54
CA LEU A 140 10.12 4.46 11.64
C LEU A 140 10.32 3.79 10.27
N LEU A 141 9.49 4.15 9.29
CA LEU A 141 9.54 3.60 7.93
C LEU A 141 10.90 3.84 7.27
N ARG A 142 11.45 5.05 7.39
CA ARG A 142 12.78 5.38 6.86
C ARG A 142 13.87 4.54 7.52
N ALA A 143 13.83 4.39 8.83
CA ALA A 143 14.79 3.58 9.57
C ALA A 143 14.71 2.09 9.20
N ARG A 144 13.50 1.51 9.18
CA ARG A 144 13.28 0.11 8.83
C ARG A 144 13.64 -0.21 7.38
N SER A 145 13.25 0.66 6.45
CA SER A 145 13.59 0.51 5.03
C SER A 145 15.11 0.55 4.79
N ALA A 146 15.84 1.41 5.49
CA ALA A 146 17.30 1.45 5.40
C ALA A 146 17.94 0.13 5.88
N VAL A 147 17.44 -0.46 6.98
CA VAL A 147 17.91 -1.77 7.49
C VAL A 147 17.63 -2.89 6.49
N LEU A 148 16.40 -2.94 5.94
CA LEU A 148 16.02 -3.94 4.95
C LEU A 148 16.82 -3.79 3.65
N GLY A 149 17.05 -2.56 3.19
CA GLY A 149 17.88 -2.27 2.02
C GLY A 149 19.32 -2.79 2.16
N LYS A 150 19.94 -2.62 3.33
CA LYS A 150 21.28 -3.18 3.61
C LYS A 150 21.30 -4.71 3.52
N LYS A 151 20.24 -5.40 3.99
CA LYS A 151 20.13 -6.86 3.88
C LYS A 151 20.05 -7.32 2.42
N VAL A 152 19.28 -6.61 1.59
CA VAL A 152 19.18 -6.90 0.15
C VAL A 152 20.53 -6.73 -0.56
N LEU A 153 21.25 -5.63 -0.27
CA LEU A 153 22.58 -5.40 -0.83
C LEU A 153 23.57 -6.51 -0.45
N ARG A 154 23.54 -6.97 0.80
CA ARG A 154 24.37 -8.11 1.24
C ARG A 154 24.05 -9.39 0.46
N SER A 155 22.77 -9.68 0.19
CA SER A 155 22.37 -10.82 -0.63
C SER A 155 22.92 -10.72 -2.06
N ARG A 156 22.89 -9.54 -2.66
CA ARG A 156 23.51 -9.27 -3.97
C ARG A 156 25.02 -9.58 -3.95
N ASP A 157 25.72 -9.09 -2.92
CA ASP A 157 27.17 -9.26 -2.82
C ASP A 157 27.57 -10.76 -2.68
N ILE A 158 26.77 -11.54 -1.93
CA ILE A 158 26.94 -13.00 -1.85
C ILE A 158 26.77 -13.65 -3.23
N VAL A 159 25.72 -13.30 -3.98
CA VAL A 159 25.49 -13.85 -5.32
C VAL A 159 26.64 -13.50 -6.27
N LEU A 160 27.12 -12.26 -6.24
CA LEU A 160 28.24 -11.82 -7.08
C LEU A 160 29.54 -12.56 -6.73
N SER A 161 29.82 -12.82 -5.45
CA SER A 161 31.00 -13.59 -5.06
C SER A 161 30.94 -15.04 -5.59
N LEU A 162 29.79 -15.71 -5.48
CA LEU A 162 29.61 -17.06 -6.00
C LEU A 162 29.80 -17.16 -7.53
N VAL A 163 29.34 -16.15 -8.26
CA VAL A 163 29.52 -16.11 -9.73
C VAL A 163 30.98 -15.87 -10.11
N SER A 164 31.70 -15.02 -9.37
CA SER A 164 33.13 -14.74 -9.64
C SER A 164 34.08 -15.90 -9.29
N GLU A 165 33.70 -16.81 -8.40
CA GLU A 165 34.47 -18.02 -8.08
C GLU A 165 34.29 -19.14 -9.11
N THR A 166 33.33 -19.00 -10.03
CA THR A 166 32.99 -20.04 -11.03
C THR A 166 33.58 -19.75 -12.40
N VAL A 167 34.29 -18.65 -12.59
CA VAL A 167 35.01 -18.22 -13.82
C VAL A 167 36.50 -18.28 -13.58
#